data_d6de591c3321c411f1148cf326762bae
#
_entry.id   d6de591c3321c411f1148cf326762bae
#
_cell.length_a   1.000
_cell.length_b   1.000
_cell.length_c   1.000
_cell.angle_alpha   90.00
_cell.angle_beta   90.00
_cell.angle_gamma   90.00
#
_symmetry.space_group_name_H-M   'P 1'
#
loop_
_entity.id
_entity.type
_entity.pdbx_description
1 polymer ?
#
loop_
_entity_poly.entity_id
_entity_poly.type
_entity_poly.pdbx_seq_one_letter_code
_entity_poly.pdbx_strand_id
1 'polypeptide(L)'
;MSNAFSYVAPTGRLVFVGLTTQEVSFKHPVFHRVEGTLMCSRNALPRDFTRIIGLIESGKINTKPWITHRTSFDSLIGDFPSFTRPETGVIKAMVEVG
;
A
#
# COMPACT_ATOMS: atom_id res chain seq x y z
N MET A 1 -7.22 5.16 -9.65
CA MET A 1 -6.24 6.28 -9.51
C MET A 1 -6.77 7.60 -10.07
N SER A 2 -7.41 7.63 -11.22
CA SER A 2 -7.89 8.90 -11.84
C SER A 2 -8.84 9.72 -10.95
N ASN A 3 -9.66 9.09 -10.13
CA ASN A 3 -10.58 9.80 -9.21
C ASN A 3 -9.86 10.46 -8.01
N ALA A 4 -8.63 10.07 -7.71
CA ALA A 4 -7.89 10.58 -6.55
C ALA A 4 -7.60 12.09 -6.64
N PHE A 5 -7.52 12.64 -7.85
CA PHE A 5 -7.27 14.06 -8.06
C PHE A 5 -8.37 14.97 -7.49
N SER A 6 -9.60 14.46 -7.38
CA SER A 6 -10.72 15.21 -6.82
C SER A 6 -10.73 15.30 -5.30
N TYR A 7 -9.92 14.50 -4.62
CA TYR A 7 -9.86 14.47 -3.15
C TYR A 7 -8.78 15.38 -2.57
N VAL A 8 -7.98 16.01 -3.42
CA VAL A 8 -6.88 16.86 -2.96
C VAL A 8 -7.41 18.19 -2.44
N ALA A 9 -7.06 18.52 -1.21
CA ALA A 9 -7.34 19.82 -0.62
C ALA A 9 -6.46 20.92 -1.25
N PRO A 10 -6.84 22.21 -1.12
CA PRO A 10 -6.03 23.32 -1.59
C PRO A 10 -4.58 23.22 -1.09
N THR A 11 -3.60 23.40 -1.97
CA THR A 11 -2.15 23.23 -1.73
C THR A 11 -1.73 21.85 -1.27
N GLY A 12 -2.62 20.86 -1.38
CA GLY A 12 -2.39 19.49 -0.96
C GLY A 12 -1.48 18.70 -1.91
N ARG A 13 -1.09 17.51 -1.46
CA ARG A 13 -0.25 16.58 -2.22
C ARG A 13 -0.99 15.28 -2.49
N LEU A 14 -0.94 14.83 -3.73
CA LEU A 14 -1.37 13.50 -4.13
C LEU A 14 -0.14 12.65 -4.37
N VAL A 15 0.01 11.57 -3.62
CA VAL A 15 1.17 10.67 -3.76
C VAL A 15 0.67 9.31 -4.24
N PHE A 16 1.07 8.92 -5.44
CA PHE A 16 0.83 7.57 -5.94
C PHE A 16 1.93 6.62 -5.45
N VAL A 17 1.54 5.69 -4.59
CA VAL A 17 2.41 4.63 -4.07
C VAL A 17 2.27 3.37 -4.93
N GLY A 18 1.05 3.06 -5.36
CA GLY A 18 0.77 1.93 -6.25
C GLY A 18 1.18 2.19 -7.68
N LEU A 19 1.38 1.11 -8.43
CA LEU A 19 1.68 1.12 -9.85
C LEU A 19 0.48 0.58 -10.64
N THR A 20 0.15 1.23 -11.73
CA THR A 20 -0.76 0.73 -12.76
C THR A 20 -0.08 0.78 -14.12
N THR A 21 -0.39 -0.18 -14.97
CA THR A 21 0.04 -0.19 -16.37
C THR A 21 -0.91 0.60 -17.28
N GLN A 22 -2.05 1.01 -16.73
CA GLN A 22 -3.04 1.80 -17.45
C GLN A 22 -2.72 3.30 -17.33
N GLU A 23 -3.19 4.05 -18.31
CA GLU A 23 -3.12 5.50 -18.28
C GLU A 23 -3.94 6.06 -17.12
N VAL A 24 -3.36 7.03 -16.42
CA VAL A 24 -4.05 7.79 -15.37
C VAL A 24 -4.33 9.19 -15.91
N SER A 25 -5.61 9.50 -16.06
CA SER A 25 -6.05 10.78 -16.59
C SER A 25 -6.84 11.58 -15.57
N PHE A 26 -6.78 12.89 -15.66
CA PHE A 26 -7.55 13.82 -14.83
C PHE A 26 -7.92 15.09 -15.58
N LYS A 27 -8.93 15.77 -15.09
CA LYS A 27 -9.31 17.09 -15.62
C LYS A 27 -8.38 18.16 -15.05
N HIS A 28 -7.50 18.69 -15.86
CA HIS A 28 -6.52 19.70 -15.47
C HIS A 28 -7.13 20.86 -14.65
N PRO A 29 -8.27 21.48 -15.03
CA PRO A 29 -8.83 22.58 -14.25
C PRO A 29 -9.18 22.23 -12.80
N VAL A 30 -9.56 20.99 -12.54
CA VAL A 30 -9.90 20.51 -11.19
C VAL A 30 -8.65 20.51 -10.30
N PHE A 31 -7.55 20.00 -10.81
CA PHE A 31 -6.29 19.91 -10.05
C PHE A 31 -5.55 21.25 -9.98
N HIS A 32 -5.63 22.05 -11.06
CA HIS A 32 -5.07 23.40 -11.11
C HIS A 32 -5.71 24.33 -10.05
N ARG A 33 -7.04 24.26 -9.91
CA ARG A 33 -7.79 25.10 -8.97
C ARG A 33 -7.31 24.94 -7.52
N VAL A 34 -6.85 23.75 -7.14
CA VAL A 34 -6.38 23.48 -5.77
C VAL A 34 -4.88 23.67 -5.60
N GLU A 35 -4.16 24.12 -6.65
CA GLU A 35 -2.69 24.24 -6.62
C GLU A 35 -2.03 22.95 -6.12
N GLY A 36 -2.54 21.81 -6.60
CA GLY A 36 -2.12 20.49 -6.14
C GLY A 36 -0.73 20.09 -6.61
N THR A 37 -0.06 19.29 -5.83
CA THR A 37 1.22 18.65 -6.19
C THR A 37 1.01 17.18 -6.42
N LEU A 38 1.44 16.65 -7.56
CA LEU A 38 1.47 15.21 -7.85
C LEU A 38 2.87 14.66 -7.65
N MET A 39 2.96 13.59 -6.89
CA MET A 39 4.20 12.86 -6.66
C MET A 39 3.98 11.36 -6.88
N CYS A 40 5.04 10.67 -7.24
CA CYS A 40 5.06 9.21 -7.27
C CYS A 40 6.12 8.70 -6.30
N SER A 41 5.78 7.65 -5.58
CA SER A 41 6.70 6.99 -4.65
C SER A 41 7.04 5.59 -5.17
N ARG A 42 8.28 5.21 -5.05
CA ARG A 42 8.76 3.88 -5.44
C ARG A 42 9.82 3.39 -4.48
N ASN A 43 9.71 2.10 -4.12
CA ASN A 43 10.68 1.41 -3.27
C ASN A 43 10.80 2.02 -1.86
N ALA A 44 11.80 1.56 -1.13
CA ALA A 44 12.16 2.07 0.19
C ALA A 44 13.69 2.02 0.34
N LEU A 45 14.23 2.95 1.09
CA LEU A 45 15.64 2.98 1.45
C LEU A 45 15.86 2.27 2.79
N PRO A 46 17.09 1.83 3.11
CA PRO A 46 17.39 1.21 4.41
C PRO A 46 16.92 2.02 5.62
N ARG A 47 17.05 3.34 5.54
CA ARG A 47 16.58 4.25 6.59
C ARG A 47 15.07 4.19 6.85
N ASP A 48 14.28 3.90 5.80
CA ASP A 48 12.82 3.77 5.91
C ASP A 48 12.47 2.52 6.71
N PHE A 49 13.17 1.41 6.44
CA PHE A 49 13.01 0.17 7.21
C PHE A 49 13.38 0.36 8.67
N THR A 50 14.53 0.98 8.96
CA THR A 50 14.98 1.25 10.33
C THR A 50 13.94 2.08 11.08
N ARG A 51 13.40 3.13 10.45
CA ARG A 51 12.36 3.97 11.04
C ARG A 51 11.07 3.20 11.32
N ILE A 52 10.61 2.41 10.37
CA ILE A 52 9.36 1.63 10.49
C ILE A 52 9.50 0.57 11.58
N ILE A 53 10.61 -0.14 11.63
CA ILE A 53 10.89 -1.13 12.68
C ILE A 53 10.79 -0.47 14.06
N GLY A 54 11.44 0.67 14.26
CA GLY A 54 11.36 1.41 15.52
C GLY A 54 9.95 1.86 15.88
N LEU A 55 9.14 2.25 14.89
CA LEU A 55 7.73 2.63 15.11
C LEU A 55 6.86 1.43 15.51
N ILE A 56 7.12 0.27 14.94
CA ILE A 56 6.41 -0.99 15.29
C ILE A 56 6.82 -1.44 16.70
N GLU A 57 8.10 -1.48 16.99
CA GLU A 57 8.64 -1.89 18.30
C GLU A 57 8.16 -0.98 19.44
N SER A 58 8.05 0.31 19.19
CA SER A 58 7.55 1.28 20.16
C SER A 58 6.02 1.26 20.34
N GLY A 59 5.29 0.45 19.57
CA GLY A 59 3.85 0.35 19.61
C GLY A 59 3.09 1.50 18.92
N LYS A 60 3.78 2.43 18.25
CA LYS A 60 3.14 3.53 17.51
C LYS A 60 2.45 3.06 16.25
N ILE A 61 2.90 1.96 15.64
CA ILE A 61 2.28 1.31 14.49
C ILE A 61 1.95 -0.13 14.89
N ASN A 62 0.68 -0.49 14.77
CA ASN A 62 0.22 -1.87 14.98
C ASN A 62 -0.11 -2.50 13.62
N THR A 63 0.70 -3.47 13.21
CA THR A 63 0.52 -4.18 11.93
C THR A 63 -0.38 -5.42 12.03
N LYS A 64 -0.71 -5.86 13.25
CA LYS A 64 -1.48 -7.09 13.47
C LYS A 64 -2.85 -7.10 12.77
N PRO A 65 -3.63 -5.99 12.72
CA PRO A 65 -4.91 -5.98 12.02
C PRO A 65 -4.82 -6.26 10.52
N TRP A 66 -3.65 -6.06 9.91
CA TRP A 66 -3.45 -6.31 8.48
C TRP A 66 -3.04 -7.75 8.15
N ILE A 67 -2.61 -8.51 9.16
CA ILE A 67 -2.28 -9.93 9.00
C ILE A 67 -3.59 -10.71 9.06
N THR A 68 -4.13 -11.04 7.89
CA THR A 68 -5.42 -11.73 7.77
C THR A 68 -5.28 -13.23 7.65
N HIS A 69 -4.14 -13.71 7.17
CA HIS A 69 -3.89 -15.13 6.90
C HIS A 69 -2.50 -15.52 7.35
N ARG A 70 -2.37 -16.75 7.86
CA ARG A 70 -1.10 -17.36 8.25
C ARG A 70 -1.02 -18.76 7.67
N THR A 71 0.16 -19.16 7.26
CA THR A 71 0.46 -20.52 6.84
C THR A 71 1.85 -20.91 7.29
N SER A 72 2.11 -22.22 7.39
CA SER A 72 3.45 -22.74 7.58
C SER A 72 4.18 -22.85 6.25
N PHE A 73 5.50 -22.93 6.30
CA PHE A 73 6.30 -23.16 5.10
C PHE A 73 5.90 -24.47 4.39
N ASP A 74 5.62 -25.52 5.16
CA ASP A 74 5.22 -26.83 4.60
C ASP A 74 3.84 -26.80 3.95
N SER A 75 2.92 -25.97 4.45
CA SER A 75 1.55 -25.85 3.91
C SER A 75 1.43 -24.83 2.78
N LEU A 76 2.46 -24.03 2.52
CA LEU A 76 2.41 -22.89 1.62
C LEU A 76 2.01 -23.30 0.19
N ILE A 77 2.51 -24.41 -0.33
CA ILE A 77 2.20 -24.87 -1.68
C ILE A 77 0.70 -25.13 -1.85
N GLY A 78 0.06 -25.74 -0.84
CA GLY A 78 -1.38 -25.97 -0.86
C GLY A 78 -2.23 -24.72 -0.65
N ASP A 79 -1.77 -23.80 0.19
CA ASP A 79 -2.53 -22.60 0.59
C ASP A 79 -2.36 -21.43 -0.39
N PHE A 80 -1.21 -21.32 -1.06
CA PHE A 80 -0.87 -20.18 -1.91
C PHE A 80 -1.93 -19.87 -2.99
N PRO A 81 -2.47 -20.87 -3.72
CA PRO A 81 -3.50 -20.57 -4.74
C PRO A 81 -4.72 -19.85 -4.18
N SER A 82 -5.15 -20.18 -2.95
CA SER A 82 -6.29 -19.50 -2.30
C SER A 82 -5.97 -18.06 -1.94
N PHE A 83 -4.72 -17.75 -1.59
CA PHE A 83 -4.28 -16.39 -1.24
C PHE A 83 -4.31 -15.43 -2.42
N THR A 84 -4.26 -15.94 -3.64
CA THR A 84 -4.33 -15.12 -4.86
C THR A 84 -5.74 -14.82 -5.33
N ARG A 85 -6.76 -15.42 -4.70
CA ARG A 85 -8.16 -15.22 -5.06
C ARG A 85 -8.74 -14.01 -4.32
N PRO A 86 -9.41 -13.08 -5.01
CA PRO A 86 -10.02 -11.91 -4.37
C PRO A 86 -11.03 -12.25 -3.28
N GLU A 87 -11.81 -13.32 -3.48
CA GLU A 87 -12.84 -13.78 -2.52
C GLU A 87 -12.26 -14.24 -1.17
N THR A 88 -11.00 -14.63 -1.11
CA THR A 88 -10.33 -15.02 0.14
C THR A 88 -10.11 -13.80 1.07
N GLY A 89 -10.10 -12.60 0.52
CA GLY A 89 -10.00 -11.37 1.30
C GLY A 89 -8.65 -11.17 1.98
N VAL A 90 -7.56 -11.65 1.36
CA VAL A 90 -6.22 -11.49 1.94
C VAL A 90 -5.77 -10.03 1.84
N ILE A 91 -5.45 -9.43 2.99
CA ILE A 91 -4.73 -8.17 3.06
C ILE A 91 -3.24 -8.46 3.15
N LYS A 92 -2.85 -9.30 4.12
CA LYS A 92 -1.48 -9.77 4.28
C LYS A 92 -1.49 -11.22 4.75
N ALA A 93 -0.79 -12.08 4.02
CA ALA A 93 -0.51 -13.45 4.43
C ALA A 93 0.93 -13.55 4.96
N MET A 94 1.09 -14.20 6.10
CA MET A 94 2.39 -14.45 6.72
C MET A 94 2.74 -15.92 6.61
N VAL A 95 3.97 -16.21 6.25
CA VAL A 95 4.53 -17.58 6.20
C VAL A 95 5.45 -17.77 7.39
N GLU A 96 5.17 -18.75 8.20
CA GLU A 96 6.02 -19.14 9.34
C GLU A 96 7.05 -20.17 8.86
N VAL A 97 8.32 -19.85 8.98
CA VAL A 97 9.43 -20.62 8.41
C VAL A 97 10.09 -21.54 9.44
N GLY A 98 9.84 -21.30 10.70
CA GLY A 98 10.48 -22.07 11.76
C GLY A 98 9.56 -22.75 12.73
#